data_9adea87220baaa06dd981a89b0b78a15
#
_entry.id   9adea87220baaa06dd981a89b0b78a15
#
_cell.length_a   1.000
_cell.length_b   1.000
_cell.length_c   1.000
_cell.angle_alpha   90.00
_cell.angle_beta   90.00
_cell.angle_gamma   90.00
#
_symmetry.space_group_name_H-M   'P 1'
#
loop_
_entity.id
_entity.type
_entity.pdbx_description
1 polymer ?
#
loop_
_entity_poly.entity_id
_entity_poly.type
_entity_poly.pdbx_seq_one_letter_code
_entity_poly.pdbx_strand_id
1 'polypeptide(L)'
;MTDITKLKSVTEEIIGEDTLVRLLDKKVPLKHYIGLEISGNLHIGHAVSAMLVIKELQDLGVHCTIFLADWHAWINDKLGGDLKFMDEVGIPLFKELFKASALMVGAKYDEIEFVKASDIVDSSDYWACVIDIAKNTSLARIERSIDIMGRKEGESTDFAKLIYPAMQVADIYYMQTQIMHAGMDQRKAHVIALDVAKSVKIKPMMAGDERISPIAIHHHLLGGLTPPSKEVQAKGELTREDLAEAKMSKSKPMSAVFLSDSPELIKEKIMKAFCPEGQVKLNPVLDWSKHVCFKLGTKTIEIKRKTEWGGDKTYTTYEELEKDFVEKKLHPMDLKDAVARSLINILAPATKYLDNPKIKELSEMVKNKVSR
;
A
#
# COMPACT_ATOMS: atom_id res chain seq x y z
N MET A 1 -23.06 -12.08 -13.59
CA MET A 1 -22.47 -10.94 -12.87
C MET A 1 -21.15 -11.42 -12.28
N THR A 2 -20.05 -10.76 -12.62
CA THR A 2 -18.71 -11.14 -12.15
C THR A 2 -18.63 -11.02 -10.64
N ASP A 3 -18.11 -12.07 -9.99
CA ASP A 3 -17.95 -12.08 -8.52
C ASP A 3 -16.64 -11.36 -8.14
N ILE A 4 -16.78 -10.26 -7.43
CA ILE A 4 -15.66 -9.46 -6.91
C ILE A 4 -15.49 -9.58 -5.38
N THR A 5 -16.13 -10.57 -4.75
CA THR A 5 -16.10 -10.77 -3.29
C THR A 5 -14.68 -10.89 -2.74
N LYS A 6 -13.79 -11.59 -3.46
CA LYS A 6 -12.38 -11.70 -3.07
C LYS A 6 -11.66 -10.36 -3.13
N LEU A 7 -11.86 -9.58 -4.19
CA LEU A 7 -11.30 -8.22 -4.31
C LEU A 7 -11.79 -7.33 -3.16
N LYS A 8 -13.10 -7.35 -2.85
CA LYS A 8 -13.67 -6.61 -1.71
C LYS A 8 -13.07 -7.05 -0.39
N SER A 9 -12.73 -8.31 -0.24
CA SER A 9 -12.14 -8.82 1.01
C SER A 9 -10.72 -8.30 1.30
N VAL A 10 -10.00 -7.76 0.32
CA VAL A 10 -8.64 -7.23 0.44
C VAL A 10 -8.57 -5.71 0.23
N THR A 11 -9.72 -5.06 0.07
CA THR A 11 -9.84 -3.60 -0.10
C THR A 11 -10.63 -2.98 1.04
N GLU A 12 -10.39 -1.70 1.30
CA GLU A 12 -11.14 -0.88 2.26
C GLU A 12 -12.31 -0.16 1.57
N GLU A 13 -12.10 0.27 0.32
CA GLU A 13 -13.05 1.04 -0.46
C GLU A 13 -12.90 0.75 -1.96
N ILE A 14 -14.02 0.64 -2.66
CA ILE A 14 -14.08 0.65 -4.13
C ILE A 14 -15.07 1.72 -4.56
N ILE A 15 -14.60 2.81 -5.16
CA ILE A 15 -15.45 3.86 -5.73
C ILE A 15 -15.65 3.54 -7.22
N GLY A 16 -16.90 3.38 -7.64
CA GLY A 16 -17.26 2.97 -9.00
C GLY A 16 -17.40 1.44 -9.15
N GLU A 17 -17.78 0.74 -8.06
CA GLU A 17 -17.98 -0.72 -8.02
C GLU A 17 -18.93 -1.20 -9.14
N ASP A 18 -20.08 -0.54 -9.33
CA ASP A 18 -21.06 -0.90 -10.38
C ASP A 18 -20.44 -0.79 -11.79
N THR A 19 -19.60 0.23 -12.01
CA THR A 19 -18.90 0.39 -13.28
C THR A 19 -17.86 -0.72 -13.48
N LEU A 20 -17.13 -1.09 -12.44
CA LEU A 20 -16.16 -2.20 -12.49
C LEU A 20 -16.85 -3.50 -12.88
N VAL A 21 -17.91 -3.89 -12.16
CA VAL A 21 -18.64 -5.13 -12.42
C VAL A 21 -19.23 -5.13 -13.83
N ARG A 22 -19.84 -4.03 -14.25
CA ARG A 22 -20.42 -3.88 -15.59
C ARG A 22 -19.39 -4.04 -16.71
N LEU A 23 -18.21 -3.46 -16.53
CA LEU A 23 -17.14 -3.55 -17.54
C LEU A 23 -16.52 -4.96 -17.59
N LEU A 24 -16.33 -5.60 -16.44
CA LEU A 24 -15.88 -6.99 -16.36
C LEU A 24 -16.89 -7.95 -17.00
N ASP A 25 -18.19 -7.79 -16.74
CA ASP A 25 -19.25 -8.61 -17.37
C ASP A 25 -19.26 -8.46 -18.90
N LYS A 26 -18.98 -7.26 -19.40
CA LYS A 26 -18.85 -6.97 -20.84
C LYS A 26 -17.50 -7.44 -21.43
N LYS A 27 -16.58 -7.97 -20.60
CA LYS A 27 -15.23 -8.38 -20.99
C LYS A 27 -14.44 -7.25 -21.66
N VAL A 28 -14.65 -6.00 -21.22
CA VAL A 28 -13.84 -4.87 -21.66
C VAL A 28 -12.44 -5.02 -21.09
N PRO A 29 -11.38 -4.95 -21.91
CA PRO A 29 -10.01 -4.96 -21.39
C PRO A 29 -9.77 -3.78 -20.44
N LEU A 30 -9.44 -4.07 -19.20
CA LEU A 30 -9.19 -3.05 -18.16
C LEU A 30 -7.72 -3.04 -17.78
N LYS A 31 -7.22 -1.83 -17.51
CA LYS A 31 -5.86 -1.59 -17.01
C LYS A 31 -5.93 -1.03 -15.58
N HIS A 32 -5.06 -1.56 -14.74
CA HIS A 32 -4.86 -1.10 -13.38
C HIS A 32 -3.56 -0.32 -13.26
N TYR A 33 -3.52 0.63 -12.35
CA TYR A 33 -2.37 1.46 -11.99
C TYR A 33 -2.21 1.50 -10.48
N ILE A 34 -0.99 1.31 -10.00
CA ILE A 34 -0.56 1.75 -8.68
C ILE A 34 0.77 2.48 -8.80
N GLY A 35 0.82 3.75 -8.37
CA GLY A 35 2.04 4.57 -8.37
C GLY A 35 2.77 4.48 -7.03
N LEU A 36 4.09 4.25 -7.09
CA LEU A 36 4.91 4.10 -5.90
C LEU A 36 6.22 4.87 -6.04
N GLU A 37 6.49 5.78 -5.09
CA GLU A 37 7.76 6.50 -5.01
C GLU A 37 8.91 5.55 -4.72
N ILE A 38 10.04 5.75 -5.40
CA ILE A 38 11.28 5.02 -5.17
C ILE A 38 11.93 5.56 -3.89
N SER A 39 11.66 4.94 -2.76
CA SER A 39 11.97 5.50 -1.43
C SER A 39 12.64 4.52 -0.45
N GLY A 40 13.31 3.49 -0.94
CA GLY A 40 14.01 2.51 -0.10
C GLY A 40 13.28 1.16 0.02
N ASN A 41 13.53 0.41 1.11
CA ASN A 41 12.97 -0.92 1.31
C ASN A 41 11.43 -0.90 1.43
N LEU A 42 10.80 -2.00 1.03
CA LEU A 42 9.36 -2.21 1.20
C LEU A 42 9.07 -2.86 2.57
N HIS A 43 8.16 -2.23 3.32
CA HIS A 43 7.54 -2.86 4.47
C HIS A 43 6.28 -3.64 4.06
N ILE A 44 5.83 -4.56 4.93
CA ILE A 44 4.70 -5.45 4.62
C ILE A 44 3.41 -4.71 4.27
N GLY A 45 3.20 -3.48 4.74
CA GLY A 45 2.02 -2.67 4.39
C GLY A 45 1.90 -2.44 2.87
N HIS A 46 2.99 -2.06 2.20
CA HIS A 46 3.00 -1.96 0.75
C HIS A 46 3.11 -3.33 0.07
N ALA A 47 4.01 -4.18 0.57
CA ALA A 47 4.30 -5.47 -0.06
C ALA A 47 3.10 -6.43 -0.03
N VAL A 48 2.35 -6.47 1.07
CA VAL A 48 1.20 -7.38 1.23
C VAL A 48 -0.06 -6.74 0.67
N SER A 49 -0.46 -5.59 1.21
CA SER A 49 -1.78 -5.01 0.90
C SER A 49 -1.92 -4.65 -0.59
N ALA A 50 -0.90 -4.01 -1.19
CA ALA A 50 -0.94 -3.68 -2.61
C ALA A 50 -0.91 -4.93 -3.50
N MET A 51 -0.05 -5.91 -3.17
CA MET A 51 0.11 -7.09 -4.00
C MET A 51 -1.09 -8.05 -3.91
N LEU A 52 -1.81 -8.10 -2.77
CA LEU A 52 -3.07 -8.83 -2.66
C LEU A 52 -4.13 -8.28 -3.61
N VAL A 53 -4.27 -6.96 -3.71
CA VAL A 53 -5.20 -6.33 -4.65
C VAL A 53 -4.79 -6.63 -6.11
N ILE A 54 -3.49 -6.51 -6.43
CA ILE A 54 -2.97 -6.85 -7.76
C ILE A 54 -3.32 -8.30 -8.12
N LYS A 55 -3.08 -9.25 -7.20
CA LYS A 55 -3.41 -10.66 -7.41
C LYS A 55 -4.89 -10.87 -7.71
N GLU A 56 -5.79 -10.29 -6.93
CA GLU A 56 -7.23 -10.43 -7.16
C GLU A 56 -7.68 -9.77 -8.48
N LEU A 57 -7.03 -8.67 -8.88
CA LEU A 57 -7.30 -8.04 -10.19
C LEU A 57 -6.77 -8.90 -11.35
N GLN A 58 -5.59 -9.53 -11.21
CA GLN A 58 -5.08 -10.49 -12.21
C GLN A 58 -6.03 -11.68 -12.36
N ASP A 59 -6.58 -12.20 -11.27
CA ASP A 59 -7.55 -13.31 -11.30
C ASP A 59 -8.86 -12.90 -12.02
N LEU A 60 -9.19 -11.61 -12.05
CA LEU A 60 -10.30 -11.02 -12.81
C LEU A 60 -9.93 -10.67 -14.26
N GLY A 61 -8.71 -10.96 -14.70
CA GLY A 61 -8.23 -10.69 -16.06
C GLY A 61 -7.86 -9.23 -16.32
N VAL A 62 -7.63 -8.42 -15.28
CA VAL A 62 -7.20 -7.02 -15.40
C VAL A 62 -5.69 -6.97 -15.65
N HIS A 63 -5.25 -6.17 -16.63
CA HIS A 63 -3.85 -5.88 -16.85
C HIS A 63 -3.30 -4.96 -15.75
N CYS A 64 -2.31 -5.44 -14.99
CA CYS A 64 -1.80 -4.74 -13.82
C CYS A 64 -0.48 -4.04 -14.10
N THR A 65 -0.40 -2.75 -13.76
CA THR A 65 0.79 -1.91 -13.89
C THR A 65 1.24 -1.39 -12.53
N ILE A 66 2.53 -1.54 -12.24
CA ILE A 66 3.22 -0.82 -11.16
C ILE A 66 3.97 0.35 -11.79
N PHE A 67 3.54 1.56 -11.45
CA PHE A 67 4.18 2.78 -11.90
C PHE A 67 5.29 3.16 -10.92
N LEU A 68 6.51 3.17 -11.43
CA LEU A 68 7.73 3.52 -10.72
C LEU A 68 7.89 5.04 -10.77
N ALA A 69 7.41 5.70 -9.74
CA ALA A 69 7.26 7.15 -9.67
C ALA A 69 8.60 7.84 -9.29
N ASP A 70 9.63 7.72 -10.14
CA ASP A 70 10.96 8.28 -9.93
C ASP A 70 10.95 9.83 -9.96
N TRP A 71 10.21 10.46 -10.85
CA TRP A 71 10.03 11.91 -10.88
C TRP A 71 9.29 12.43 -9.65
N HIS A 72 8.26 11.72 -9.20
CA HIS A 72 7.54 12.05 -7.96
C HIS A 72 8.46 11.89 -6.75
N ALA A 73 9.28 10.84 -6.73
CA ALA A 73 10.29 10.62 -5.71
C ALA A 73 11.36 11.73 -5.70
N TRP A 74 11.75 12.22 -6.88
CA TRP A 74 12.66 13.36 -7.03
C TRP A 74 12.05 14.65 -6.47
N ILE A 75 10.82 15.00 -6.86
CA ILE A 75 10.09 16.17 -6.34
C ILE A 75 9.94 16.10 -4.82
N ASN A 76 9.78 14.91 -4.26
CA ASN A 76 9.60 14.67 -2.82
C ASN A 76 10.91 14.36 -2.07
N ASP A 77 12.07 14.65 -2.68
CA ASP A 77 13.41 14.50 -2.10
C ASP A 77 13.75 13.08 -1.61
N LYS A 78 13.09 12.04 -2.14
CA LYS A 78 13.40 10.65 -1.80
C LYS A 78 14.79 10.27 -2.31
N LEU A 79 15.51 9.43 -1.57
CA LEU A 79 16.88 9.02 -1.90
C LEU A 79 17.81 10.21 -2.24
N GLY A 80 17.56 11.37 -1.56
CA GLY A 80 18.32 12.60 -1.78
C GLY A 80 18.03 13.31 -3.10
N GLY A 81 16.89 13.01 -3.76
CA GLY A 81 16.53 13.61 -5.04
C GLY A 81 17.44 13.20 -6.20
N ASP A 82 18.09 12.03 -6.12
CA ASP A 82 19.08 11.57 -7.11
C ASP A 82 18.44 10.61 -8.13
N LEU A 83 17.98 11.16 -9.25
CA LEU A 83 17.32 10.38 -10.32
C LEU A 83 18.23 9.28 -10.89
N LYS A 84 19.54 9.55 -11.04
CA LYS A 84 20.48 8.55 -11.52
C LYS A 84 20.59 7.36 -10.56
N PHE A 85 20.72 7.65 -9.26
CA PHE A 85 20.74 6.60 -8.25
C PHE A 85 19.42 5.83 -8.19
N MET A 86 18.29 6.51 -8.36
CA MET A 86 16.98 5.85 -8.45
C MET A 86 16.92 4.87 -9.63
N ASP A 87 17.40 5.27 -10.81
CA ASP A 87 17.38 4.42 -12.01
C ASP A 87 18.36 3.24 -11.90
N GLU A 88 19.59 3.48 -11.46
CA GLU A 88 20.65 2.45 -11.43
C GLU A 88 20.55 1.48 -10.25
N VAL A 89 19.97 1.90 -9.11
CA VAL A 89 19.95 1.13 -7.87
C VAL A 89 18.54 0.99 -7.30
N GLY A 90 17.80 2.09 -7.16
CA GLY A 90 16.50 2.12 -6.51
C GLY A 90 15.45 1.28 -7.24
N ILE A 91 15.27 1.49 -8.53
CA ILE A 91 14.31 0.77 -9.39
C ILE A 91 14.65 -0.73 -9.51
N PRO A 92 15.89 -1.13 -9.77
CA PRO A 92 16.27 -2.55 -9.73
C PRO A 92 15.92 -3.22 -8.41
N LEU A 93 16.25 -2.60 -7.27
CA LEU A 93 15.87 -3.13 -5.96
C LEU A 93 14.34 -3.23 -5.80
N PHE A 94 13.61 -2.19 -6.21
CA PHE A 94 12.13 -2.18 -6.12
C PHE A 94 11.50 -3.34 -6.88
N LYS A 95 11.95 -3.62 -8.10
CA LYS A 95 11.47 -4.76 -8.90
C LYS A 95 11.72 -6.09 -8.19
N GLU A 96 12.89 -6.29 -7.58
CA GLU A 96 13.19 -7.49 -6.80
C GLU A 96 12.32 -7.62 -5.55
N LEU A 97 12.05 -6.51 -4.85
CA LEU A 97 11.16 -6.49 -3.68
C LEU A 97 9.71 -6.82 -4.08
N PHE A 98 9.22 -6.32 -5.23
CA PHE A 98 7.89 -6.69 -5.74
C PHE A 98 7.83 -8.13 -6.22
N LYS A 99 8.90 -8.67 -6.78
CA LYS A 99 8.98 -10.09 -7.12
C LYS A 99 8.89 -10.96 -5.86
N ALA A 100 9.61 -10.59 -4.80
CA ALA A 100 9.48 -11.26 -3.50
C ALA A 100 8.05 -11.18 -2.94
N SER A 101 7.41 -10.01 -3.07
CA SER A 101 6.00 -9.82 -2.64
C SER A 101 5.03 -10.69 -3.45
N ALA A 102 5.21 -10.78 -4.75
CA ALA A 102 4.39 -11.61 -5.63
C ALA A 102 4.49 -13.10 -5.27
N LEU A 103 5.72 -13.59 -5.01
CA LEU A 103 5.95 -14.96 -4.55
C LEU A 103 5.21 -15.26 -3.24
N MET A 104 5.18 -14.30 -2.33
CA MET A 104 4.52 -14.43 -1.02
C MET A 104 2.99 -14.53 -1.12
N VAL A 105 2.37 -13.75 -2.01
CA VAL A 105 0.90 -13.70 -2.13
C VAL A 105 0.36 -14.59 -3.25
N GLY A 106 1.23 -15.16 -4.08
CA GLY A 106 0.84 -15.97 -5.25
C GLY A 106 0.35 -15.14 -6.44
N ALA A 107 0.84 -13.89 -6.58
CA ALA A 107 0.58 -13.07 -7.75
C ALA A 107 1.53 -13.46 -8.90
N LYS A 108 1.11 -13.22 -10.14
CA LYS A 108 1.87 -13.52 -11.35
C LYS A 108 2.78 -12.35 -11.70
N TYR A 109 4.00 -12.36 -11.16
CA TYR A 109 4.95 -11.27 -11.35
C TYR A 109 5.24 -10.94 -12.81
N ASP A 110 5.41 -11.98 -13.64
CA ASP A 110 5.76 -11.82 -15.06
C ASP A 110 4.61 -11.22 -15.91
N GLU A 111 3.39 -11.17 -15.37
CA GLU A 111 2.23 -10.50 -15.98
C GLU A 111 2.07 -9.03 -15.46
N ILE A 112 2.97 -8.54 -14.59
CA ILE A 112 2.95 -7.15 -14.10
C ILE A 112 3.81 -6.27 -15.00
N GLU A 113 3.19 -5.24 -15.58
CA GLU A 113 3.92 -4.21 -16.32
C GLU A 113 4.58 -3.22 -15.34
N PHE A 114 5.84 -2.83 -15.63
CA PHE A 114 6.54 -1.77 -14.90
C PHE A 114 6.79 -0.59 -15.83
N VAL A 115 6.25 0.58 -15.49
CA VAL A 115 6.42 1.82 -16.23
C VAL A 115 7.11 2.84 -15.33
N LYS A 116 8.16 3.51 -15.79
CA LYS A 116 8.81 4.61 -15.06
C LYS A 116 8.15 5.94 -15.41
N ALA A 117 8.07 6.87 -14.45
CA ALA A 117 7.63 8.22 -14.75
C ALA A 117 8.56 8.89 -15.79
N SER A 118 9.88 8.67 -15.70
CA SER A 118 10.85 9.15 -16.68
C SER A 118 10.59 8.66 -18.12
N ASP A 119 9.88 7.55 -18.32
CA ASP A 119 9.53 7.05 -19.65
C ASP A 119 8.38 7.84 -20.32
N ILE A 120 7.62 8.64 -19.56
CA ILE A 120 6.44 9.35 -20.06
C ILE A 120 6.54 10.87 -19.95
N VAL A 121 7.35 11.42 -19.02
CA VAL A 121 7.42 12.87 -18.76
C VAL A 121 8.10 13.68 -19.85
N ASP A 122 8.84 13.07 -20.77
CA ASP A 122 9.45 13.73 -21.91
C ASP A 122 8.44 14.11 -23.00
N SER A 123 7.18 13.65 -22.88
CA SER A 123 6.13 13.90 -23.86
C SER A 123 5.42 15.22 -23.60
N SER A 124 5.29 16.08 -24.64
CA SER A 124 4.45 17.27 -24.59
C SER A 124 2.98 16.94 -24.31
N ASP A 125 2.50 15.78 -24.76
CA ASP A 125 1.13 15.31 -24.51
C ASP A 125 0.92 14.97 -23.02
N TYR A 126 1.95 14.48 -22.34
CA TYR A 126 1.89 14.26 -20.89
C TYR A 126 1.70 15.59 -20.15
N TRP A 127 2.51 16.62 -20.48
CA TRP A 127 2.38 17.93 -19.85
C TRP A 127 1.09 18.65 -20.22
N ALA A 128 0.58 18.44 -21.44
CA ALA A 128 -0.75 18.92 -21.80
C ALA A 128 -1.83 18.29 -20.92
N CYS A 129 -1.70 17.00 -20.59
CA CYS A 129 -2.59 16.31 -19.67
C CYS A 129 -2.46 16.87 -18.24
N VAL A 130 -1.23 17.10 -17.73
CA VAL A 130 -0.98 17.71 -16.40
C VAL A 130 -1.65 19.08 -16.31
N ILE A 131 -1.48 19.93 -17.34
CA ILE A 131 -2.06 21.28 -17.38
C ILE A 131 -3.59 21.22 -17.48
N ASP A 132 -4.15 20.28 -18.26
CA ASP A 132 -5.61 20.11 -18.34
C ASP A 132 -6.20 19.71 -16.97
N ILE A 133 -5.56 18.79 -16.23
CA ILE A 133 -5.93 18.44 -14.84
C ILE A 133 -5.84 19.68 -13.94
N ALA A 134 -4.72 20.39 -13.97
CA ALA A 134 -4.50 21.58 -13.14
C ALA A 134 -5.53 22.69 -13.42
N LYS A 135 -5.92 22.93 -14.69
CA LYS A 135 -6.98 23.88 -15.05
C LYS A 135 -8.36 23.50 -14.51
N ASN A 136 -8.60 22.23 -14.26
CA ASN A 136 -9.87 21.71 -13.74
C ASN A 136 -9.83 21.47 -12.21
N THR A 137 -8.74 21.86 -11.53
CA THR A 137 -8.56 21.68 -10.09
C THR A 137 -8.22 23.03 -9.44
N SER A 138 -8.89 23.41 -8.35
CA SER A 138 -8.57 24.66 -7.64
C SER A 138 -7.26 24.53 -6.85
N LEU A 139 -6.53 25.65 -6.68
CA LEU A 139 -5.32 25.70 -5.86
C LEU A 139 -5.58 25.18 -4.43
N ALA A 140 -6.66 25.63 -3.80
CA ALA A 140 -7.04 25.15 -2.46
C ALA A 140 -7.27 23.63 -2.40
N ARG A 141 -7.68 22.99 -3.51
CA ARG A 141 -7.82 21.53 -3.60
C ARG A 141 -6.44 20.85 -3.65
N ILE A 142 -5.52 21.41 -4.43
CA ILE A 142 -4.13 20.94 -4.51
C ILE A 142 -3.45 21.06 -3.15
N GLU A 143 -3.52 22.21 -2.49
CA GLU A 143 -2.92 22.45 -1.16
C GLU A 143 -3.41 21.45 -0.12
N ARG A 144 -4.72 21.14 -0.06
CA ARG A 144 -5.28 20.14 0.84
C ARG A 144 -4.88 18.70 0.50
N SER A 145 -4.32 18.44 -0.68
CA SER A 145 -3.87 17.11 -1.09
C SER A 145 -2.37 16.88 -0.91
N ILE A 146 -1.60 17.86 -0.41
CA ILE A 146 -0.15 17.74 -0.20
C ILE A 146 0.21 16.62 0.79
N ASP A 147 -0.68 16.27 1.70
CA ASP A 147 -0.49 15.16 2.64
C ASP A 147 -0.30 13.79 1.98
N ILE A 148 -0.71 13.62 0.71
CA ILE A 148 -0.40 12.40 -0.07
C ILE A 148 1.11 12.15 -0.21
N MET A 149 1.93 13.20 -0.14
CA MET A 149 3.40 13.11 -0.13
C MET A 149 3.97 12.81 1.27
N GLY A 150 3.12 12.63 2.29
CA GLY A 150 3.52 12.46 3.68
C GLY A 150 3.95 13.76 4.36
N ARG A 151 3.53 14.93 3.85
CA ARG A 151 3.76 16.27 4.42
C ARG A 151 2.50 16.80 5.10
N LYS A 152 2.67 17.72 6.06
CA LYS A 152 1.53 18.35 6.75
C LYS A 152 1.06 19.58 5.99
N GLU A 153 -0.25 19.84 6.04
CA GLU A 153 -0.82 21.09 5.54
C GLU A 153 -0.18 22.27 6.27
N GLY A 154 0.26 23.30 5.50
CA GLY A 154 0.94 24.49 6.05
C GLY A 154 2.45 24.36 6.22
N GLU A 155 3.07 23.21 5.94
CA GLU A 155 4.53 23.14 5.84
C GLU A 155 5.02 23.94 4.64
N SER A 156 6.20 24.63 4.81
CA SER A 156 6.86 25.32 3.70
C SER A 156 7.12 24.35 2.55
N THR A 157 6.56 24.66 1.38
CA THR A 157 6.55 23.78 0.23
C THR A 157 7.05 24.55 -0.99
N ASP A 158 8.03 24.02 -1.73
CA ASP A 158 8.41 24.57 -3.02
C ASP A 158 7.29 24.37 -4.06
N PHE A 159 7.34 25.16 -5.14
CA PHE A 159 6.30 25.15 -6.17
C PHE A 159 6.18 23.79 -6.88
N ALA A 160 7.28 23.03 -7.00
CA ALA A 160 7.25 21.71 -7.64
C ALA A 160 6.31 20.75 -6.90
N LYS A 161 6.26 20.84 -5.57
CA LYS A 161 5.37 20.00 -4.75
C LYS A 161 3.89 20.33 -4.96
N LEU A 162 3.54 21.53 -5.42
CA LEU A 162 2.17 21.87 -5.81
C LEU A 162 1.77 21.26 -7.16
N ILE A 163 2.75 20.92 -8.02
CA ILE A 163 2.49 20.23 -9.30
C ILE A 163 2.25 18.74 -9.10
N TYR A 164 2.86 18.16 -8.06
CA TYR A 164 2.83 16.71 -7.77
C TYR A 164 1.42 16.09 -7.81
N PRO A 165 0.38 16.61 -7.13
CA PRO A 165 -0.95 16.00 -7.19
C PRO A 165 -1.56 15.99 -8.59
N ALA A 166 -1.29 17.05 -9.40
CA ALA A 166 -1.75 17.08 -10.77
C ALA A 166 -1.01 16.08 -11.67
N MET A 167 0.28 15.86 -11.44
CA MET A 167 1.07 14.83 -12.11
C MET A 167 0.54 13.42 -11.77
N GLN A 168 0.31 13.12 -10.49
CA GLN A 168 -0.22 11.81 -10.08
C GLN A 168 -1.57 11.50 -10.72
N VAL A 169 -2.43 12.50 -10.87
CA VAL A 169 -3.70 12.34 -11.60
C VAL A 169 -3.47 12.19 -13.11
N ALA A 170 -2.53 12.96 -13.67
CA ALA A 170 -2.20 12.88 -15.09
C ALA A 170 -1.61 11.52 -15.49
N ASP A 171 -0.81 10.87 -14.64
CA ASP A 171 -0.29 9.52 -14.87
C ASP A 171 -1.45 8.54 -15.20
N ILE A 172 -2.50 8.58 -14.39
CA ILE A 172 -3.69 7.72 -14.52
C ILE A 172 -4.40 7.96 -15.86
N TYR A 173 -4.63 9.23 -16.20
CA TYR A 173 -5.31 9.62 -17.43
C TYR A 173 -4.45 9.41 -18.67
N TYR A 174 -3.16 9.77 -18.61
CA TYR A 174 -2.24 9.64 -19.74
C TYR A 174 -2.03 8.17 -20.12
N MET A 175 -1.87 7.30 -19.14
CA MET A 175 -1.70 5.85 -19.32
C MET A 175 -3.03 5.13 -19.64
N GLN A 176 -4.17 5.82 -19.57
CA GLN A 176 -5.50 5.23 -19.76
C GLN A 176 -5.73 4.02 -18.86
N THR A 177 -5.44 4.15 -17.57
CA THR A 177 -5.65 3.11 -16.57
C THR A 177 -6.99 3.30 -15.88
N GLN A 178 -7.98 2.49 -16.24
CA GLN A 178 -9.35 2.62 -15.74
C GLN A 178 -9.48 2.38 -14.25
N ILE A 179 -8.58 1.57 -13.67
CA ILE A 179 -8.55 1.22 -12.26
C ILE A 179 -7.32 1.87 -11.62
N MET A 180 -7.53 2.89 -10.81
CA MET A 180 -6.52 3.52 -9.99
C MET A 180 -6.54 2.92 -8.58
N HIS A 181 -5.39 2.41 -8.12
CA HIS A 181 -5.24 1.72 -6.86
C HIS A 181 -4.18 2.38 -6.00
N ALA A 182 -4.45 2.53 -4.71
CA ALA A 182 -3.49 3.03 -3.73
C ALA A 182 -3.89 2.65 -2.29
N GLY A 183 -3.08 3.00 -1.30
CA GLY A 183 -3.48 3.02 0.10
C GLY A 183 -4.49 4.14 0.38
N MET A 184 -5.24 4.01 1.45
CA MET A 184 -6.23 5.03 1.89
C MET A 184 -5.63 6.44 2.07
N ASP A 185 -4.31 6.55 2.33
CA ASP A 185 -3.60 7.83 2.44
C ASP A 185 -3.49 8.60 1.11
N GLN A 186 -3.61 7.90 -0.04
CA GLN A 186 -3.59 8.50 -1.38
C GLN A 186 -4.99 8.88 -1.90
N ARG A 187 -6.04 8.64 -1.12
CA ARG A 187 -7.44 8.86 -1.54
C ARG A 187 -7.72 10.26 -2.05
N LYS A 188 -7.06 11.29 -1.50
CA LYS A 188 -7.27 12.69 -1.91
C LYS A 188 -6.88 12.92 -3.37
N ALA A 189 -5.78 12.32 -3.86
CA ALA A 189 -5.41 12.37 -5.28
C ALA A 189 -6.44 11.65 -6.16
N HIS A 190 -6.90 10.47 -5.74
CA HIS A 190 -7.93 9.74 -6.49
C HIS A 190 -9.27 10.50 -6.55
N VAL A 191 -9.64 11.22 -5.48
CA VAL A 191 -10.84 12.09 -5.51
C VAL A 191 -10.67 13.24 -6.50
N ILE A 192 -9.46 13.82 -6.64
CA ILE A 192 -9.20 14.80 -7.71
C ILE A 192 -9.43 14.14 -9.08
N ALA A 193 -8.91 12.93 -9.31
CA ALA A 193 -9.12 12.22 -10.56
C ALA A 193 -10.61 11.99 -10.89
N LEU A 194 -11.43 11.68 -9.88
CA LEU A 194 -12.87 11.52 -10.02
C LEU A 194 -13.57 12.87 -10.31
N ASP A 195 -13.20 13.92 -9.58
CA ASP A 195 -13.81 15.26 -9.71
C ASP A 195 -13.60 15.82 -11.12
N VAL A 196 -12.42 15.63 -11.72
CA VAL A 196 -12.10 16.14 -13.06
C VAL A 196 -12.59 15.26 -14.21
N ALA A 197 -13.11 14.06 -13.95
CA ALA A 197 -13.42 13.05 -14.96
C ALA A 197 -14.32 13.56 -16.12
N LYS A 198 -15.29 14.42 -15.80
CA LYS A 198 -16.17 15.01 -16.80
C LYS A 198 -15.55 16.20 -17.54
N SER A 199 -14.55 16.85 -16.97
CA SER A 199 -13.97 18.13 -17.44
C SER A 199 -12.70 17.94 -18.25
N VAL A 200 -11.94 16.87 -18.04
CA VAL A 200 -10.71 16.54 -18.78
C VAL A 200 -11.01 16.40 -20.26
N LYS A 201 -10.22 17.09 -21.10
CA LYS A 201 -10.42 17.15 -22.57
C LYS A 201 -9.28 16.48 -23.34
N ILE A 202 -8.04 16.61 -22.86
CA ILE A 202 -6.85 16.15 -23.58
C ILE A 202 -6.79 14.62 -23.62
N LYS A 203 -6.97 13.95 -22.48
CA LYS A 203 -6.95 12.48 -22.36
C LYS A 203 -8.12 12.03 -21.48
N PRO A 204 -9.38 12.12 -21.92
CA PRO A 204 -10.51 11.61 -21.14
C PRO A 204 -10.35 10.11 -20.90
N MET A 205 -10.78 9.60 -19.74
CA MET A 205 -10.70 8.18 -19.43
C MET A 205 -11.70 7.39 -20.27
N MET A 206 -11.18 6.41 -21.02
CA MET A 206 -11.98 5.56 -21.90
C MET A 206 -11.95 4.09 -21.46
N ALA A 207 -13.07 3.38 -21.67
CA ALA A 207 -13.14 1.93 -21.55
C ALA A 207 -13.79 1.38 -22.83
N GLY A 208 -12.99 0.92 -23.79
CA GLY A 208 -13.41 0.76 -25.18
C GLY A 208 -13.79 2.11 -25.76
N ASP A 209 -14.99 2.22 -26.33
CA ASP A 209 -15.51 3.47 -26.93
C ASP A 209 -16.30 4.33 -25.90
N GLU A 210 -16.43 3.89 -24.66
CA GLU A 210 -17.19 4.59 -23.63
C GLU A 210 -16.29 5.48 -22.80
N ARG A 211 -16.65 6.77 -22.63
CA ARG A 211 -16.02 7.64 -21.65
C ARG A 211 -16.55 7.31 -20.26
N ILE A 212 -15.65 7.04 -19.32
CA ILE A 212 -15.99 6.69 -17.94
C ILE A 212 -15.30 7.63 -16.93
N SER A 213 -15.78 7.62 -15.69
CA SER A 213 -14.97 8.05 -14.55
C SER A 213 -14.00 6.91 -14.18
N PRO A 214 -12.75 7.19 -13.78
CA PRO A 214 -11.87 6.15 -13.26
C PRO A 214 -12.51 5.42 -12.06
N ILE A 215 -12.12 4.18 -11.85
CA ILE A 215 -12.53 3.37 -10.70
C ILE A 215 -11.42 3.46 -9.67
N ALA A 216 -11.74 3.86 -8.43
CA ALA A 216 -10.74 3.96 -7.38
C ALA A 216 -10.84 2.77 -6.42
N ILE A 217 -9.71 2.10 -6.20
CA ILE A 217 -9.56 1.02 -5.23
C ILE A 217 -8.57 1.46 -4.17
N HIS A 218 -8.97 1.39 -2.90
CA HIS A 218 -8.09 1.70 -1.80
C HIS A 218 -7.90 0.48 -0.90
N HIS A 219 -6.63 0.11 -0.67
CA HIS A 219 -6.30 -0.93 0.31
C HIS A 219 -6.11 -0.33 1.70
N HIS A 220 -6.29 -1.18 2.71
CA HIS A 220 -6.11 -0.85 4.11
C HIS A 220 -4.67 -0.44 4.43
N LEU A 221 -4.50 0.56 5.29
CA LEU A 221 -3.20 0.97 5.81
C LEU A 221 -2.91 0.21 7.12
N LEU A 222 -1.98 -0.72 7.07
CA LEU A 222 -1.59 -1.47 8.26
C LEU A 222 -1.00 -0.54 9.34
N GLY A 223 -1.49 -0.70 10.57
CA GLY A 223 -1.03 0.06 11.73
C GLY A 223 0.46 -0.16 12.02
N GLY A 224 1.15 0.90 12.45
CA GLY A 224 2.52 0.81 12.93
C GLY A 224 2.61 0.11 14.29
N LEU A 225 3.67 -0.68 14.51
CA LEU A 225 3.85 -1.48 15.73
C LEU A 225 4.10 -0.64 17.00
N THR A 226 4.55 0.62 16.83
CA THR A 226 4.77 1.52 17.96
C THR A 226 3.47 2.19 18.41
N PRO A 227 3.34 2.56 19.70
CA PRO A 227 2.15 3.27 20.17
C PRO A 227 1.91 4.54 19.33
N PRO A 228 0.64 4.81 18.92
CA PRO A 228 0.28 6.11 18.37
C PRO A 228 0.52 7.24 19.38
N SER A 229 0.50 8.51 18.93
CA SER A 229 0.62 9.66 19.84
C SER A 229 -0.49 9.65 20.90
N LYS A 230 -0.22 10.26 22.07
CA LYS A 230 -1.21 10.32 23.16
C LYS A 230 -2.48 11.05 22.73
N GLU A 231 -2.34 12.05 21.87
CA GLU A 231 -3.45 12.80 21.30
C GLU A 231 -4.36 11.87 20.45
N VAL A 232 -3.78 11.04 19.59
CA VAL A 232 -4.52 10.07 18.76
C VAL A 232 -5.17 8.98 19.62
N GLN A 233 -4.48 8.49 20.66
CA GLN A 233 -5.03 7.49 21.57
C GLN A 233 -6.24 8.02 22.37
N ALA A 234 -6.23 9.32 22.72
CA ALA A 234 -7.29 9.97 23.52
C ALA A 234 -8.57 10.27 22.71
N LYS A 235 -8.52 10.25 21.37
CA LYS A 235 -9.68 10.55 20.52
C LYS A 235 -10.75 9.46 20.61
N GLY A 236 -12.00 9.86 20.76
CA GLY A 236 -13.16 8.95 20.68
C GLY A 236 -13.32 8.38 19.27
N GLU A 237 -13.37 9.25 18.26
CA GLU A 237 -13.40 8.89 16.84
C GLU A 237 -12.06 9.23 16.18
N LEU A 238 -11.59 8.36 15.28
CA LEU A 238 -10.35 8.56 14.55
C LEU A 238 -10.66 9.10 13.16
N THR A 239 -9.95 10.13 12.76
CA THR A 239 -9.96 10.61 11.39
C THR A 239 -9.04 9.76 10.50
N ARG A 240 -9.13 9.94 9.19
CA ARG A 240 -8.20 9.28 8.25
C ARG A 240 -6.77 9.77 8.43
N GLU A 241 -6.59 11.03 8.79
CA GLU A 241 -5.31 11.64 9.11
C GLU A 241 -4.68 10.98 10.35
N ASP A 242 -5.47 10.69 11.38
CA ASP A 242 -5.01 9.98 12.58
C ASP A 242 -4.52 8.56 12.25
N LEU A 243 -5.25 7.85 11.39
CA LEU A 243 -4.85 6.52 10.93
C LEU A 243 -3.59 6.58 10.05
N ALA A 244 -3.46 7.60 9.19
CA ALA A 244 -2.27 7.81 8.38
C ALA A 244 -1.03 8.18 9.24
N GLU A 245 -1.19 8.89 10.37
CA GLU A 245 -0.11 9.13 11.35
C GLU A 245 0.30 7.84 12.08
N ALA A 246 -0.68 6.99 12.41
CA ALA A 246 -0.47 5.74 13.15
C ALA A 246 0.06 4.59 12.27
N LYS A 247 0.17 4.76 10.94
CA LYS A 247 0.63 3.71 10.01
C LYS A 247 2.11 3.38 10.18
N MET A 248 2.54 2.27 9.58
CA MET A 248 3.96 1.93 9.45
C MET A 248 4.75 3.04 8.77
N SER A 249 5.97 3.29 9.27
CA SER A 249 6.86 4.31 8.70
C SER A 249 8.28 3.78 8.49
N LYS A 250 8.84 4.04 7.30
CA LYS A 250 10.23 3.71 6.98
C LYS A 250 11.23 4.47 7.86
N SER A 251 10.89 5.69 8.29
CA SER A 251 11.73 6.50 9.18
C SER A 251 11.75 6.02 10.63
N LYS A 252 10.82 5.12 11.01
CA LYS A 252 10.77 4.49 12.33
C LYS A 252 10.87 2.96 12.17
N PRO A 253 12.08 2.37 11.98
CA PRO A 253 12.24 0.96 11.61
C PRO A 253 11.56 -0.05 12.55
N MET A 254 11.45 0.28 13.85
CA MET A 254 10.74 -0.56 14.82
C MET A 254 9.21 -0.50 14.70
N SER A 255 8.67 0.47 13.94
CA SER A 255 7.22 0.55 13.69
C SER A 255 6.76 -0.33 12.54
N ALA A 256 7.68 -0.94 11.78
CA ALA A 256 7.37 -1.68 10.57
C ALA A 256 8.18 -2.98 10.47
N VAL A 257 7.60 -4.00 9.86
CA VAL A 257 8.32 -5.20 9.41
C VAL A 257 8.61 -5.04 7.92
N PHE A 258 9.88 -5.22 7.54
CA PHE A 258 10.34 -5.18 6.17
C PHE A 258 10.44 -6.60 5.60
N LEU A 259 10.35 -6.73 4.27
CA LEU A 259 10.52 -8.02 3.61
C LEU A 259 11.90 -8.64 3.84
N SER A 260 12.91 -7.81 4.12
CA SER A 260 14.30 -8.20 4.38
C SER A 260 14.59 -8.48 5.86
N ASP A 261 13.63 -8.33 6.77
CA ASP A 261 13.86 -8.59 8.20
C ASP A 261 14.08 -10.09 8.44
N SER A 262 15.03 -10.43 9.31
CA SER A 262 15.23 -11.80 9.74
C SER A 262 14.08 -12.31 10.63
N PRO A 263 13.86 -13.62 10.72
CA PRO A 263 12.85 -14.20 11.62
C PRO A 263 12.98 -13.70 13.06
N GLU A 264 14.22 -13.55 13.56
CA GLU A 264 14.51 -13.07 14.92
C GLU A 264 14.08 -11.61 15.07
N LEU A 265 14.39 -10.76 14.07
CA LEU A 265 14.00 -9.35 14.08
C LEU A 265 12.49 -9.18 13.96
N ILE A 266 11.80 -9.97 13.12
CA ILE A 266 10.35 -10.00 13.04
C ILE A 266 9.74 -10.34 14.41
N LYS A 267 10.24 -11.40 15.04
CA LYS A 267 9.78 -11.80 16.38
C LYS A 267 10.01 -10.70 17.40
N GLU A 268 11.20 -10.10 17.43
CA GLU A 268 11.51 -8.98 18.34
C GLU A 268 10.54 -7.81 18.17
N LYS A 269 10.28 -7.38 16.92
CA LYS A 269 9.38 -6.26 16.61
C LYS A 269 7.96 -6.54 17.07
N ILE A 270 7.43 -7.74 16.79
CA ILE A 270 6.07 -8.11 17.19
C ILE A 270 5.94 -8.25 18.70
N MET A 271 6.93 -8.84 19.37
CA MET A 271 6.92 -8.95 20.84
C MET A 271 6.94 -7.58 21.55
N LYS A 272 7.59 -6.56 20.94
CA LYS A 272 7.62 -5.18 21.43
C LYS A 272 6.42 -4.35 20.95
N ALA A 273 5.57 -4.85 20.06
CA ALA A 273 4.47 -4.10 19.48
C ALA A 273 3.46 -3.62 20.53
N PHE A 274 2.84 -2.48 20.27
CA PHE A 274 1.72 -1.97 21.05
C PHE A 274 0.53 -2.94 20.93
N CYS A 275 0.07 -3.48 22.07
CA CYS A 275 -1.02 -4.45 22.10
C CYS A 275 -1.67 -4.42 23.50
N PRO A 276 -2.43 -3.38 23.84
CA PRO A 276 -3.10 -3.27 25.12
C PRO A 276 -4.20 -4.31 25.26
N GLU A 277 -4.31 -4.91 26.44
CA GLU A 277 -5.25 -5.99 26.74
C GLU A 277 -6.70 -5.56 26.53
N GLY A 278 -7.48 -6.36 25.82
CA GLY A 278 -8.91 -6.13 25.57
C GLY A 278 -9.23 -4.95 24.65
N GLN A 279 -8.22 -4.24 24.15
CA GLN A 279 -8.41 -3.08 23.25
C GLN A 279 -8.21 -3.46 21.79
N VAL A 280 -9.24 -3.25 20.96
CA VAL A 280 -9.19 -3.47 19.50
C VAL A 280 -8.68 -2.22 18.78
N LYS A 281 -9.19 -1.05 19.18
CA LYS A 281 -8.88 0.22 18.54
C LYS A 281 -7.38 0.53 18.61
N LEU A 282 -6.77 0.86 17.46
CA LEU A 282 -5.34 1.18 17.34
C LEU A 282 -4.40 0.04 17.79
N ASN A 283 -4.86 -1.20 17.77
CA ASN A 283 -4.06 -2.37 18.11
C ASN A 283 -3.45 -3.00 16.85
N PRO A 284 -2.17 -2.73 16.54
CA PRO A 284 -1.55 -3.23 15.31
C PRO A 284 -1.46 -4.75 15.25
N VAL A 285 -1.40 -5.45 16.38
CA VAL A 285 -1.30 -6.92 16.38
C VAL A 285 -2.62 -7.55 15.94
N LEU A 286 -3.76 -7.02 16.37
CA LEU A 286 -5.08 -7.41 15.88
C LEU A 286 -5.29 -6.99 14.42
N ASP A 287 -4.87 -5.77 14.05
CA ASP A 287 -4.94 -5.26 12.69
C ASP A 287 -4.19 -6.18 11.70
N TRP A 288 -2.95 -6.56 12.04
CA TRP A 288 -2.15 -7.46 11.21
C TRP A 288 -2.68 -8.91 11.22
N SER A 289 -3.30 -9.35 12.32
CA SER A 289 -4.02 -10.62 12.34
C SER A 289 -5.11 -10.63 11.27
N LYS A 290 -5.96 -9.60 11.25
CA LYS A 290 -7.09 -9.45 10.33
C LYS A 290 -6.65 -9.33 8.87
N HIS A 291 -5.75 -8.40 8.60
CA HIS A 291 -5.42 -7.97 7.23
C HIS A 291 -4.24 -8.72 6.61
N VAL A 292 -3.47 -9.48 7.41
CA VAL A 292 -2.33 -10.27 6.91
C VAL A 292 -2.51 -11.76 7.24
N CYS A 293 -2.54 -12.13 8.53
CA CYS A 293 -2.48 -13.57 8.91
C CYS A 293 -3.72 -14.36 8.47
N PHE A 294 -4.93 -13.79 8.57
CA PHE A 294 -6.15 -14.43 8.07
C PHE A 294 -6.35 -14.32 6.55
N LYS A 295 -5.50 -13.55 5.84
CA LYS A 295 -5.56 -13.43 4.38
C LYS A 295 -4.54 -14.30 3.67
N LEU A 296 -3.41 -14.59 4.32
CA LEU A 296 -2.27 -15.31 3.74
C LEU A 296 -1.89 -16.55 4.56
N GLY A 297 -1.04 -17.37 3.98
CA GLY A 297 -0.56 -18.60 4.62
C GLY A 297 -1.68 -19.57 4.89
N THR A 298 -1.72 -20.15 6.11
CA THR A 298 -2.75 -21.11 6.54
C THR A 298 -4.12 -20.45 6.77
N LYS A 299 -4.18 -19.12 6.81
CA LYS A 299 -5.38 -18.32 7.16
C LYS A 299 -5.97 -18.68 8.53
N THR A 300 -5.12 -19.18 9.43
CA THR A 300 -5.46 -19.54 10.82
C THR A 300 -4.39 -18.96 11.75
N ILE A 301 -4.75 -18.74 13.03
CA ILE A 301 -3.80 -18.35 14.07
C ILE A 301 -3.83 -19.39 15.17
N GLU A 302 -2.68 -20.04 15.40
CA GLU A 302 -2.50 -21.05 16.43
C GLU A 302 -1.87 -20.44 17.67
N ILE A 303 -2.61 -20.42 18.76
CA ILE A 303 -2.09 -20.08 20.09
C ILE A 303 -1.49 -21.34 20.72
N LYS A 304 -0.27 -21.23 21.20
CA LYS A 304 0.45 -22.27 21.93
C LYS A 304 0.64 -21.81 23.35
N ARG A 305 -0.02 -22.46 24.33
CA ARG A 305 0.08 -22.10 25.73
C ARG A 305 -0.15 -23.32 26.63
N LYS A 306 0.35 -23.24 27.86
CA LYS A 306 0.18 -24.31 28.85
C LYS A 306 -1.29 -24.55 29.15
N THR A 307 -1.61 -25.80 29.55
CA THR A 307 -2.98 -26.21 29.92
C THR A 307 -3.54 -25.37 31.08
N GLU A 308 -2.70 -24.98 32.04
CA GLU A 308 -3.06 -24.11 33.17
C GLU A 308 -3.56 -22.71 32.74
N TRP A 309 -3.21 -22.25 31.51
CA TRP A 309 -3.64 -21.00 30.92
C TRP A 309 -4.67 -21.18 29.80
N GLY A 310 -5.36 -22.35 29.80
CA GLY A 310 -6.43 -22.69 28.87
C GLY A 310 -6.01 -23.54 27.66
N GLY A 311 -4.73 -23.98 27.60
CA GLY A 311 -4.23 -24.90 26.57
C GLY A 311 -4.15 -24.26 25.17
N ASP A 312 -3.73 -25.05 24.20
CA ASP A 312 -3.62 -24.65 22.80
C ASP A 312 -5.00 -24.34 22.18
N LYS A 313 -5.08 -23.33 21.34
CA LYS A 313 -6.29 -22.96 20.60
C LYS A 313 -5.97 -22.48 19.18
N THR A 314 -6.74 -22.94 18.20
CA THR A 314 -6.64 -22.49 16.81
C THR A 314 -7.85 -21.63 16.47
N TYR A 315 -7.62 -20.42 15.98
CA TYR A 315 -8.64 -19.54 15.45
C TYR A 315 -8.69 -19.67 13.93
N THR A 316 -9.87 -19.86 13.38
CA THR A 316 -10.12 -19.96 11.93
C THR A 316 -10.75 -18.70 11.35
N THR A 317 -11.24 -17.79 12.21
CA THR A 317 -11.78 -16.48 11.83
C THR A 317 -11.22 -15.39 12.72
N TYR A 318 -11.14 -14.17 12.17
CA TYR A 318 -10.72 -13.00 12.93
C TYR A 318 -11.73 -12.65 14.03
N GLU A 319 -13.02 -12.77 13.75
CA GLU A 319 -14.12 -12.42 14.66
C GLU A 319 -14.07 -13.25 15.96
N GLU A 320 -13.74 -14.53 15.84
CA GLU A 320 -13.57 -15.41 17.01
C GLU A 320 -12.35 -14.99 17.84
N LEU A 321 -11.23 -14.68 17.18
CA LEU A 321 -10.01 -14.21 17.84
C LEU A 321 -10.24 -12.86 18.54
N GLU A 322 -10.85 -11.89 17.84
CA GLU A 322 -11.16 -10.57 18.40
C GLU A 322 -12.07 -10.67 19.63
N LYS A 323 -13.13 -11.52 19.55
CA LYS A 323 -14.03 -11.74 20.69
C LYS A 323 -13.29 -12.23 21.91
N ASP A 324 -12.45 -13.27 21.78
CA ASP A 324 -11.69 -13.81 22.91
C ASP A 324 -10.67 -12.82 23.46
N PHE A 325 -10.11 -11.96 22.58
CA PHE A 325 -9.18 -10.90 23.00
C PHE A 325 -9.91 -9.81 23.80
N VAL A 326 -11.07 -9.36 23.36
CA VAL A 326 -11.91 -8.37 24.07
C VAL A 326 -12.39 -8.92 25.41
N GLU A 327 -12.79 -10.19 25.45
CA GLU A 327 -13.21 -10.89 26.67
C GLU A 327 -12.04 -11.27 27.60
N LYS A 328 -10.78 -10.90 27.23
CA LYS A 328 -9.53 -11.19 27.95
C LYS A 328 -9.24 -12.69 28.15
N LYS A 329 -9.82 -13.53 27.31
CA LYS A 329 -9.52 -14.97 27.25
C LYS A 329 -8.23 -15.27 26.48
N LEU A 330 -7.78 -14.31 25.66
CA LEU A 330 -6.54 -14.34 24.90
C LEU A 330 -5.61 -13.23 25.39
N HIS A 331 -4.50 -13.65 26.03
CA HIS A 331 -3.52 -12.70 26.54
C HIS A 331 -2.70 -12.04 25.41
N PRO A 332 -2.35 -10.75 25.50
CA PRO A 332 -1.56 -10.06 24.47
C PRO A 332 -0.25 -10.74 24.08
N MET A 333 0.46 -11.35 25.03
CA MET A 333 1.72 -12.04 24.76
C MET A 333 1.54 -13.30 23.94
N ASP A 334 0.46 -14.07 24.19
CA ASP A 334 0.13 -15.27 23.42
C ASP A 334 -0.25 -14.90 21.98
N LEU A 335 -1.05 -13.83 21.81
CA LEU A 335 -1.40 -13.31 20.51
C LEU A 335 -0.15 -12.83 19.73
N LYS A 336 0.73 -12.07 20.37
CA LYS A 336 1.98 -11.60 19.75
C LYS A 336 2.86 -12.74 19.27
N ASP A 337 3.08 -13.77 20.11
CA ASP A 337 3.89 -14.92 19.72
C ASP A 337 3.29 -15.66 18.52
N ALA A 338 1.97 -15.87 18.53
CA ALA A 338 1.26 -16.52 17.43
C ALA A 338 1.33 -15.73 16.13
N VAL A 339 1.11 -14.40 16.19
CA VAL A 339 1.23 -13.50 15.03
C VAL A 339 2.65 -13.46 14.51
N ALA A 340 3.67 -13.42 15.38
CA ALA A 340 5.07 -13.45 14.96
C ALA A 340 5.39 -14.75 14.18
N ARG A 341 4.95 -15.91 14.68
CA ARG A 341 5.13 -17.21 13.98
C ARG A 341 4.41 -17.22 12.63
N SER A 342 3.18 -16.74 12.58
CA SER A 342 2.40 -16.64 11.32
C SER A 342 3.09 -15.75 10.31
N LEU A 343 3.57 -14.57 10.71
CA LEU A 343 4.27 -13.64 9.83
C LEU A 343 5.60 -14.20 9.31
N ILE A 344 6.39 -14.86 10.16
CA ILE A 344 7.63 -15.51 9.74
C ILE A 344 7.35 -16.55 8.64
N ASN A 345 6.31 -17.37 8.82
CA ASN A 345 5.92 -18.34 7.80
C ASN A 345 5.41 -17.69 6.51
N ILE A 346 4.60 -16.64 6.61
CA ILE A 346 4.08 -15.90 5.45
C ILE A 346 5.22 -15.24 4.66
N LEU A 347 6.21 -14.67 5.36
CA LEU A 347 7.33 -13.97 4.74
C LEU A 347 8.46 -14.91 4.25
N ALA A 348 8.47 -16.18 4.66
CA ALA A 348 9.55 -17.11 4.34
C ALA A 348 9.87 -17.21 2.83
N PRO A 349 8.89 -17.27 1.89
CA PRO A 349 9.19 -17.27 0.45
C PRO A 349 9.92 -16.00 -0.01
N ALA A 350 9.49 -14.84 0.50
CA ALA A 350 10.11 -13.56 0.18
C ALA A 350 11.53 -13.45 0.76
N THR A 351 11.69 -13.77 2.05
CA THR A 351 12.99 -13.76 2.73
C THR A 351 13.99 -14.67 2.03
N LYS A 352 13.57 -15.89 1.66
CA LYS A 352 14.42 -16.83 0.90
C LYS A 352 14.84 -16.27 -0.46
N TYR A 353 13.92 -15.63 -1.19
CA TYR A 353 14.22 -15.01 -2.48
C TYR A 353 15.22 -13.85 -2.34
N LEU A 354 15.01 -12.99 -1.32
CA LEU A 354 15.85 -11.83 -1.05
C LEU A 354 17.23 -12.19 -0.46
N ASP A 355 17.44 -13.45 -0.05
CA ASP A 355 18.75 -13.96 0.39
C ASP A 355 19.74 -14.16 -0.79
N ASN A 356 19.74 -13.23 -1.71
CA ASN A 356 20.60 -13.19 -2.90
C ASN A 356 21.66 -12.10 -2.72
N PRO A 357 22.96 -12.39 -2.95
CA PRO A 357 24.03 -11.42 -2.77
C PRO A 357 23.84 -10.10 -3.54
N LYS A 358 23.36 -10.16 -4.80
CA LYS A 358 23.10 -8.97 -5.62
C LYS A 358 21.98 -8.11 -5.04
N ILE A 359 20.90 -8.74 -4.55
CA ILE A 359 19.78 -8.00 -3.94
C ILE A 359 20.21 -7.37 -2.62
N LYS A 360 21.02 -8.07 -1.82
CA LYS A 360 21.61 -7.53 -0.59
C LYS A 360 22.51 -6.33 -0.85
N GLU A 361 23.36 -6.40 -1.88
CA GLU A 361 24.19 -5.27 -2.30
C GLU A 361 23.35 -4.04 -2.65
N LEU A 362 22.31 -4.18 -3.48
CA LEU A 362 21.38 -3.09 -3.79
C LEU A 362 20.70 -2.53 -2.53
N SER A 363 20.25 -3.42 -1.62
CA SER A 363 19.64 -3.01 -0.35
C SER A 363 20.59 -2.20 0.52
N GLU A 364 21.87 -2.58 0.63
CA GLU A 364 22.86 -1.84 1.40
C GLU A 364 23.19 -0.49 0.75
N MET A 365 23.28 -0.42 -0.58
CA MET A 365 23.47 0.85 -1.29
C MET A 365 22.33 1.83 -0.99
N VAL A 366 21.08 1.37 -1.05
CA VAL A 366 19.89 2.19 -0.74
C VAL A 366 19.87 2.61 0.72
N LYS A 367 20.19 1.72 1.67
CA LYS A 367 20.26 2.02 3.10
C LYS A 367 21.29 3.10 3.41
N ASN A 368 22.45 3.02 2.80
CA ASN A 368 23.52 4.01 2.94
C ASN A 368 23.14 5.38 2.35
N LYS A 369 22.29 5.41 1.31
CA LYS A 369 21.80 6.66 0.72
C LYS A 369 20.74 7.34 1.60
N VAL A 370 19.86 6.56 2.23
CA VAL A 370 18.80 7.07 3.13
C VAL A 370 19.37 7.57 4.46
N SER A 371 20.50 7.02 4.92
CA SER A 371 21.13 7.38 6.20
C SER A 371 21.94 8.68 6.16
N ARG A 372 22.12 9.28 5.00
CA ARG A 372 22.83 10.54 4.76
C ARG A 372 21.85 11.70 4.55
#